data_d78b0cc988a82d42dd657f37d0d05c27
#
_entry.id   d78b0cc988a82d42dd657f37d0d05c27
#
_cell.length_a   1.000
_cell.length_b   1.000
_cell.length_c   1.000
_cell.angle_alpha   90.00
_cell.angle_beta   90.00
_cell.angle_gamma   90.00
#
_symmetry.space_group_name_H-M   'P 1'
#
loop_
_entity.id
_entity.type
_entity.pdbx_description
1 polymer ?
#
loop_
_entity_poly.entity_id
_entity_poly.type
_entity_poly.pdbx_seq_one_letter_code
_entity_poly.pdbx_strand_id
1 'polypeptide(L)'
;MPRTADHEERRRQIAGAVSQLITAHGLDAVTVARTAATAGMSVGLVQHYFRTKDEMLLHAFREVSARIRARVDERIRDGVEHKRPLARVMAEVMTEYIPLDEARRAEYRVTRAFAGRALDAPALAAVDTEAARKLREDIARAVHNGKECGEVDEDVDPSAAAVRLAAVMEGLALQVYREPEGAAEAAVVPFVAPLLEAELAVVFTGECRQYARESADPPRAPRVPGASTDASPGNAC
;
A
#
# COMPACT_ATOMS: atom_id res chain seq x y z
N MET A 1 21.43 16.73 17.22
CA MET A 1 20.52 15.90 16.42
C MET A 1 21.12 15.30 15.13
N PRO A 2 22.41 15.45 14.76
CA PRO A 2 22.98 14.84 13.53
C PRO A 2 23.21 13.32 13.63
N ARG A 3 23.50 12.78 14.81
CA ARG A 3 23.94 11.36 14.98
C ARG A 3 22.82 10.32 14.74
N THR A 4 21.57 10.64 15.08
CA THR A 4 20.43 9.71 14.90
C THR A 4 20.03 9.59 13.42
N ALA A 5 20.03 10.70 12.68
CA ALA A 5 19.74 10.70 11.25
C ALA A 5 20.80 9.93 10.44
N ASP A 6 22.08 10.06 10.78
CA ASP A 6 23.16 9.30 10.13
C ASP A 6 23.04 7.79 10.46
N HIS A 7 22.63 7.44 11.68
CA HIS A 7 22.41 6.03 12.07
C HIS A 7 21.30 5.37 11.25
N GLU A 8 20.14 6.03 11.11
CA GLU A 8 19.01 5.51 10.31
C GLU A 8 19.37 5.46 8.81
N GLU A 9 20.11 6.44 8.31
CA GLU A 9 20.57 6.42 6.93
C GLU A 9 21.48 5.23 6.64
N ARG A 10 22.42 4.91 7.55
CA ARG A 10 23.28 3.72 7.44
C ARG A 10 22.48 2.43 7.46
N ARG A 11 21.47 2.33 8.31
CA ARG A 11 20.56 1.16 8.33
C ARG A 11 19.82 1.00 7.03
N ARG A 12 19.28 2.08 6.46
CA ARG A 12 18.61 2.07 5.14
C ARG A 12 19.56 1.66 4.02
N GLN A 13 20.80 2.16 4.02
CA GLN A 13 21.81 1.79 3.03
C GLN A 13 22.12 0.28 3.08
N ILE A 14 22.25 -0.28 4.28
CA ILE A 14 22.45 -1.73 4.48
C ILE A 14 21.23 -2.52 4.00
N ALA A 15 20.00 -2.06 4.33
CA ALA A 15 18.76 -2.70 3.88
C ALA A 15 18.64 -2.69 2.35
N GLY A 16 19.04 -1.59 1.71
CA GLY A 16 19.12 -1.49 0.24
C GLY A 16 20.07 -2.52 -0.37
N ALA A 17 21.24 -2.68 0.21
CA ALA A 17 22.21 -3.69 -0.22
C ALA A 17 21.68 -5.13 -0.04
N VAL A 18 20.98 -5.41 1.07
CA VAL A 18 20.30 -6.70 1.29
C VAL A 18 19.25 -6.95 0.22
N SER A 19 18.40 -5.95 -0.09
CA SER A 19 17.37 -6.05 -1.12
C SER A 19 18.00 -6.33 -2.49
N GLN A 20 19.08 -5.64 -2.86
CA GLN A 20 19.82 -5.88 -4.11
C GLN A 20 20.36 -7.31 -4.19
N LEU A 21 20.97 -7.80 -3.11
CA LEU A 21 21.48 -9.19 -3.07
C LEU A 21 20.38 -10.22 -3.22
N ILE A 22 19.24 -10.03 -2.55
CA ILE A 22 18.09 -10.92 -2.66
C ILE A 22 17.55 -10.90 -4.10
N THR A 23 17.40 -9.72 -4.69
CA THR A 23 16.87 -9.56 -6.05
C THR A 23 17.77 -10.19 -7.10
N ALA A 24 19.08 -10.01 -7.00
CA ALA A 24 20.03 -10.54 -7.99
C ALA A 24 20.38 -12.01 -7.79
N HIS A 25 20.48 -12.47 -6.53
CA HIS A 25 21.13 -13.76 -6.22
C HIS A 25 20.35 -14.62 -5.21
N GLY A 26 19.20 -14.16 -4.72
CA GLY A 26 18.42 -14.87 -3.70
C GLY A 26 18.93 -14.67 -2.27
N LEU A 27 18.15 -15.21 -1.31
CA LEU A 27 18.42 -15.04 0.12
C LEU A 27 19.76 -15.63 0.57
N ASP A 28 20.21 -16.72 -0.04
CA ASP A 28 21.48 -17.37 0.35
C ASP A 28 22.70 -16.52 0.07
N ALA A 29 22.59 -15.60 -0.88
CA ALA A 29 23.64 -14.63 -1.17
C ALA A 29 23.83 -13.56 -0.09
N VAL A 30 22.85 -13.39 0.80
CA VAL A 30 22.94 -12.42 1.90
C VAL A 30 23.86 -12.93 2.98
N THR A 31 25.07 -12.39 3.02
CA THR A 31 26.08 -12.57 4.08
C THR A 31 26.59 -11.21 4.51
N VAL A 32 27.14 -11.12 5.73
CA VAL A 32 27.68 -9.84 6.24
C VAL A 32 28.73 -9.27 5.28
N ALA A 33 29.64 -10.12 4.78
CA ALA A 33 30.72 -9.71 3.88
C ALA A 33 30.18 -9.18 2.53
N ARG A 34 29.24 -9.90 1.89
CA ARG A 34 28.63 -9.46 0.61
C ARG A 34 27.78 -8.22 0.81
N THR A 35 27.00 -8.16 1.91
CA THR A 35 26.19 -6.97 2.24
C THR A 35 27.10 -5.76 2.44
N ALA A 36 28.22 -5.89 3.15
CA ALA A 36 29.19 -4.82 3.34
C ALA A 36 29.80 -4.35 2.02
N ALA A 37 30.20 -5.27 1.15
CA ALA A 37 30.74 -4.94 -0.17
C ALA A 37 29.69 -4.22 -1.03
N THR A 38 28.45 -4.70 -1.07
CA THR A 38 27.35 -4.08 -1.83
C THR A 38 26.98 -2.70 -1.29
N ALA A 39 27.01 -2.52 0.05
CA ALA A 39 26.72 -1.24 0.70
C ALA A 39 27.88 -0.23 0.64
N GLY A 40 29.06 -0.62 0.17
CA GLY A 40 30.26 0.23 0.22
C GLY A 40 30.74 0.50 1.64
N MET A 41 30.57 -0.47 2.56
CA MET A 41 30.89 -0.36 3.99
C MET A 41 31.92 -1.41 4.41
N SER A 42 32.57 -1.19 5.58
CA SER A 42 33.36 -2.24 6.19
C SER A 42 32.48 -3.33 6.83
N VAL A 43 32.98 -4.56 6.88
CA VAL A 43 32.32 -5.69 7.55
C VAL A 43 32.01 -5.35 9.02
N GLY A 44 32.99 -4.75 9.73
CA GLY A 44 32.81 -4.33 11.12
C GLY A 44 31.69 -3.31 11.32
N LEU A 45 31.52 -2.40 10.34
CA LEU A 45 30.42 -1.42 10.41
C LEU A 45 29.07 -2.11 10.24
N VAL A 46 28.91 -3.03 9.29
CA VAL A 46 27.64 -3.78 9.11
C VAL A 46 27.34 -4.61 10.36
N GLN A 47 28.34 -5.28 10.96
CA GLN A 47 28.18 -6.05 12.21
C GLN A 47 27.82 -5.16 13.42
N HIS A 48 28.24 -3.92 13.42
CA HIS A 48 27.82 -2.95 14.44
C HIS A 48 26.31 -2.67 14.40
N TYR A 49 25.72 -2.62 13.20
CA TYR A 49 24.28 -2.36 12.99
C TYR A 49 23.41 -3.62 13.08
N PHE A 50 23.92 -4.74 12.60
CA PHE A 50 23.17 -6.00 12.49
C PHE A 50 24.07 -7.18 12.85
N ARG A 51 23.65 -7.95 13.85
CA ARG A 51 24.43 -9.09 14.35
C ARG A 51 24.16 -10.36 13.54
N THR A 52 22.98 -10.48 12.93
CA THR A 52 22.52 -11.68 12.25
C THR A 52 21.97 -11.37 10.84
N LYS A 53 21.96 -12.40 9.99
CA LYS A 53 21.29 -12.35 8.68
C LYS A 53 19.79 -12.06 8.83
N ASP A 54 19.14 -12.65 9.84
CA ASP A 54 17.72 -12.47 10.09
C ASP A 54 17.39 -11.02 10.50
N GLU A 55 18.25 -10.35 11.27
CA GLU A 55 18.10 -8.92 11.57
C GLU A 55 18.22 -8.05 10.32
N MET A 56 19.18 -8.34 9.43
CA MET A 56 19.32 -7.63 8.15
C MET A 56 18.11 -7.85 7.26
N LEU A 57 17.60 -9.09 7.15
CA LEU A 57 16.44 -9.44 6.36
C LEU A 57 15.17 -8.77 6.90
N LEU A 58 14.96 -8.79 8.22
CA LEU A 58 13.84 -8.11 8.88
C LEU A 58 13.85 -6.61 8.58
N HIS A 59 15.03 -5.99 8.62
CA HIS A 59 15.12 -4.56 8.33
C HIS A 59 14.83 -4.27 6.85
N ALA A 60 15.35 -5.07 5.92
CA ALA A 60 15.02 -4.95 4.50
C ALA A 60 13.52 -5.14 4.23
N PHE A 61 12.89 -6.10 4.89
CA PHE A 61 11.43 -6.31 4.82
C PHE A 61 10.65 -5.08 5.33
N ARG A 62 11.07 -4.49 6.45
CA ARG A 62 10.43 -3.28 6.99
C ARG A 62 10.55 -2.08 6.06
N GLU A 63 11.71 -1.88 5.44
CA GLU A 63 11.92 -0.81 4.45
C GLU A 63 11.05 -1.00 3.20
N VAL A 64 10.94 -2.23 2.69
CA VAL A 64 10.04 -2.57 1.59
C VAL A 64 8.58 -2.30 1.98
N SER A 65 8.16 -2.81 3.15
CA SER A 65 6.80 -2.61 3.66
C SER A 65 6.45 -1.12 3.84
N ALA A 66 7.41 -0.30 4.30
CA ALA A 66 7.23 1.14 4.44
C ALA A 66 7.04 1.84 3.08
N ARG A 67 7.79 1.43 2.04
CA ARG A 67 7.60 1.96 0.67
C ARG A 67 6.24 1.59 0.08
N ILE A 68 5.82 0.32 0.23
CA ILE A 68 4.48 -0.11 -0.20
C ILE A 68 3.42 0.71 0.52
N ARG A 69 3.53 0.86 1.85
CA ARG A 69 2.59 1.64 2.66
C ARG A 69 2.51 3.10 2.18
N ALA A 70 3.64 3.74 1.89
CA ALA A 70 3.66 5.13 1.43
C ALA A 70 2.89 5.29 0.10
N ARG A 71 3.02 4.34 -0.85
CA ARG A 71 2.24 4.35 -2.10
C ARG A 71 0.75 4.10 -1.85
N VAL A 72 0.41 3.17 -0.97
CA VAL A 72 -0.99 2.92 -0.54
C VAL A 72 -1.61 4.17 0.06
N ASP A 73 -0.92 4.84 0.98
CA ASP A 73 -1.40 6.07 1.62
C ASP A 73 -1.58 7.21 0.61
N GLU A 74 -0.76 7.26 -0.44
CA GLU A 74 -0.92 8.21 -1.54
C GLU A 74 -2.17 7.92 -2.37
N ARG A 75 -2.44 6.64 -2.73
CA ARG A 75 -3.69 6.25 -3.43
C ARG A 75 -4.94 6.60 -2.63
N ILE A 76 -4.90 6.35 -1.32
CA ILE A 76 -6.02 6.69 -0.43
C ILE A 76 -6.24 8.20 -0.39
N ARG A 77 -5.18 9.01 -0.21
CA ARG A 77 -5.28 10.47 -0.20
C ARG A 77 -5.85 11.02 -1.51
N ASP A 78 -5.32 10.57 -2.64
CA ASP A 78 -5.78 10.95 -3.96
C ASP A 78 -7.25 10.54 -4.19
N GLY A 79 -7.65 9.34 -3.73
CA GLY A 79 -9.04 8.89 -3.76
C GLY A 79 -10.00 9.78 -2.98
N VAL A 80 -9.60 10.20 -1.77
CA VAL A 80 -10.37 11.12 -0.91
C VAL A 80 -10.45 12.51 -1.53
N GLU A 81 -9.33 13.06 -2.00
CA GLU A 81 -9.26 14.39 -2.62
C GLU A 81 -10.17 14.50 -3.85
N HIS A 82 -10.21 13.47 -4.70
CA HIS A 82 -11.00 13.43 -5.91
C HIS A 82 -12.38 12.76 -5.74
N LYS A 83 -12.79 12.46 -4.51
CA LYS A 83 -14.09 11.86 -4.18
C LYS A 83 -14.40 10.61 -5.02
N ARG A 84 -13.39 9.75 -5.20
CA ARG A 84 -13.52 8.53 -5.99
C ARG A 84 -14.28 7.45 -5.22
N PRO A 85 -15.07 6.60 -5.91
CA PRO A 85 -15.69 5.43 -5.29
C PRO A 85 -14.69 4.56 -4.57
N LEU A 86 -15.04 4.05 -3.37
CA LEU A 86 -14.14 3.27 -2.53
C LEU A 86 -13.68 1.98 -3.23
N ALA A 87 -14.56 1.33 -4.00
CA ALA A 87 -14.20 0.17 -4.82
C ALA A 87 -13.00 0.46 -5.75
N ARG A 88 -13.01 1.62 -6.41
CA ARG A 88 -11.92 2.02 -7.31
C ARG A 88 -10.62 2.29 -6.56
N VAL A 89 -10.69 3.00 -5.44
CA VAL A 89 -9.52 3.25 -4.58
C VAL A 89 -8.95 1.93 -4.07
N MET A 90 -9.81 0.99 -3.67
CA MET A 90 -9.39 -0.35 -3.24
C MET A 90 -8.69 -1.14 -4.34
N ALA A 91 -9.17 -1.09 -5.59
CA ALA A 91 -8.49 -1.73 -6.72
C ALA A 91 -7.08 -1.18 -6.91
N GLU A 92 -6.90 0.14 -6.87
CA GLU A 92 -5.61 0.80 -6.99
C GLU A 92 -4.68 0.45 -5.81
N VAL A 93 -5.20 0.44 -4.58
CA VAL A 93 -4.46 0.04 -3.37
C VAL A 93 -4.00 -1.41 -3.46
N MET A 94 -4.87 -2.33 -3.85
CA MET A 94 -4.52 -3.76 -3.99
C MET A 94 -3.46 -3.97 -5.08
N THR A 95 -3.50 -3.17 -6.15
CA THR A 95 -2.50 -3.20 -7.23
C THR A 95 -1.09 -2.83 -6.75
N GLU A 96 -0.94 -2.03 -5.69
CA GLU A 96 0.37 -1.68 -5.13
C GLU A 96 1.12 -2.87 -4.50
N TYR A 97 0.42 -3.95 -4.18
CA TYR A 97 1.01 -5.20 -3.68
C TYR A 97 1.38 -6.21 -4.79
N ILE A 98 0.99 -5.94 -6.05
CA ILE A 98 1.21 -6.85 -7.17
C ILE A 98 2.48 -6.43 -7.93
N PRO A 99 3.38 -7.36 -8.27
CA PRO A 99 4.67 -7.07 -8.91
C PRO A 99 4.51 -6.79 -10.42
N LEU A 100 3.88 -5.67 -10.77
CA LEU A 100 3.55 -5.27 -12.14
C LEU A 100 4.70 -4.59 -12.89
N ASP A 101 5.76 -4.19 -12.19
CA ASP A 101 6.95 -3.59 -12.74
C ASP A 101 8.21 -4.12 -12.05
N GLU A 102 9.38 -3.79 -12.57
CA GLU A 102 10.67 -4.26 -12.06
C GLU A 102 10.88 -3.88 -10.58
N ALA A 103 10.52 -2.67 -10.20
CA ALA A 103 10.71 -2.18 -8.83
C ALA A 103 9.82 -2.95 -7.84
N ARG A 104 8.53 -3.15 -8.17
CA ARG A 104 7.60 -3.94 -7.35
C ARG A 104 7.96 -5.42 -7.37
N ARG A 105 8.51 -5.93 -8.49
CA ARG A 105 9.02 -7.30 -8.58
C ARG A 105 10.20 -7.53 -7.64
N ALA A 106 11.12 -6.58 -7.54
CA ALA A 106 12.21 -6.61 -6.58
C ALA A 106 11.70 -6.58 -5.12
N GLU A 107 10.74 -5.71 -4.81
CA GLU A 107 10.10 -5.64 -3.49
C GLU A 107 9.37 -6.94 -3.14
N TYR A 108 8.60 -7.50 -4.06
CA TYR A 108 7.91 -8.78 -3.87
C TYR A 108 8.89 -9.92 -3.60
N ARG A 109 10.05 -9.93 -4.26
CA ARG A 109 11.09 -10.92 -4.01
C ARG A 109 11.63 -10.85 -2.58
N VAL A 110 11.81 -9.66 -2.03
CA VAL A 110 12.22 -9.46 -0.63
C VAL A 110 11.14 -9.95 0.33
N THR A 111 9.87 -9.62 0.10
CA THR A 111 8.77 -10.08 0.96
C THR A 111 8.63 -11.61 0.92
N ARG A 112 8.79 -12.24 -0.25
CA ARG A 112 8.77 -13.71 -0.39
C ARG A 112 9.95 -14.38 0.30
N ALA A 113 11.15 -13.80 0.20
CA ALA A 113 12.33 -14.30 0.91
C ALA A 113 12.15 -14.21 2.44
N PHE A 114 11.52 -13.12 2.91
CA PHE A 114 11.20 -12.95 4.34
C PHE A 114 10.16 -13.99 4.79
N ALA A 115 9.03 -14.13 4.10
CA ALA A 115 7.99 -15.10 4.43
C ALA A 115 8.52 -16.54 4.40
N GLY A 116 9.34 -16.89 3.41
CA GLY A 116 9.99 -18.20 3.35
C GLY A 116 10.91 -18.45 4.55
N ARG A 117 11.71 -17.47 4.97
CA ARG A 117 12.58 -17.59 6.14
C ARG A 117 11.79 -17.62 7.45
N ALA A 118 10.63 -16.96 7.51
CA ALA A 118 9.75 -16.94 8.67
C ALA A 118 9.22 -18.33 9.04
N LEU A 119 9.13 -19.27 8.09
CA LEU A 119 8.71 -20.65 8.37
C LEU A 119 9.64 -21.36 9.37
N ASP A 120 10.93 -21.02 9.39
CA ASP A 120 11.94 -21.67 10.20
C ASP A 120 12.49 -20.77 11.34
N ALA A 121 11.97 -19.54 11.49
CA ALA A 121 12.46 -18.55 12.43
C ALA A 121 11.31 -17.91 13.23
N PRO A 122 11.03 -18.37 14.46
CA PRO A 122 9.88 -17.93 15.25
C PRO A 122 9.75 -16.40 15.44
N ALA A 123 10.88 -15.70 15.58
CA ALA A 123 10.89 -14.23 15.70
C ALA A 123 10.43 -13.54 14.42
N LEU A 124 10.76 -14.09 13.24
CA LEU A 124 10.30 -13.58 11.95
C LEU A 124 8.87 -14.00 11.67
N ALA A 125 8.47 -15.22 12.09
CA ALA A 125 7.10 -15.71 11.97
C ALA A 125 6.08 -14.80 12.68
N ALA A 126 6.43 -14.30 13.87
CA ALA A 126 5.59 -13.35 14.59
C ALA A 126 5.38 -12.05 13.81
N VAL A 127 6.43 -11.53 13.14
CA VAL A 127 6.34 -10.31 12.32
C VAL A 127 5.55 -10.56 11.04
N ASP A 128 5.73 -11.69 10.38
CA ASP A 128 5.00 -12.07 9.17
C ASP A 128 3.49 -12.21 9.45
N THR A 129 3.14 -12.92 10.53
CA THR A 129 1.77 -13.08 10.99
C THR A 129 1.12 -11.72 11.30
N GLU A 130 1.83 -10.84 11.99
CA GLU A 130 1.35 -9.50 12.33
C GLU A 130 1.14 -8.64 11.06
N ALA A 131 2.05 -8.70 10.10
CA ALA A 131 1.91 -7.99 8.83
C ALA A 131 0.67 -8.47 8.04
N ALA A 132 0.46 -9.78 7.96
CA ALA A 132 -0.71 -10.37 7.31
C ALA A 132 -2.03 -10.03 8.04
N ARG A 133 -2.02 -10.04 9.39
CA ARG A 133 -3.17 -9.63 10.21
C ARG A 133 -3.54 -8.17 9.94
N LYS A 134 -2.54 -7.28 9.99
CA LYS A 134 -2.72 -5.85 9.75
C LYS A 134 -3.27 -5.55 8.35
N LEU A 135 -2.79 -6.23 7.33
CA LEU A 135 -3.32 -6.09 5.96
C LEU A 135 -4.82 -6.43 5.92
N ARG A 136 -5.22 -7.57 6.49
CA ARG A 136 -6.65 -7.95 6.55
C ARG A 136 -7.49 -6.96 7.35
N GLU A 137 -6.98 -6.43 8.45
CA GLU A 137 -7.66 -5.41 9.24
C GLU A 137 -7.84 -4.09 8.47
N ASP A 138 -6.83 -3.66 7.72
CA ASP A 138 -6.92 -2.47 6.89
C ASP A 138 -7.98 -2.65 5.77
N ILE A 139 -8.05 -3.83 5.14
CA ILE A 139 -9.08 -4.17 4.15
C ILE A 139 -10.47 -4.23 4.82
N ALA A 140 -10.60 -4.91 5.97
CA ALA A 140 -11.86 -5.01 6.69
C ALA A 140 -12.40 -3.63 7.10
N ARG A 141 -11.50 -2.73 7.52
CA ARG A 141 -11.85 -1.34 7.83
C ARG A 141 -12.36 -0.59 6.60
N ALA A 142 -11.76 -0.78 5.42
CA ALA A 142 -12.23 -0.18 4.18
C ALA A 142 -13.64 -0.69 3.81
N VAL A 143 -13.90 -2.00 3.96
CA VAL A 143 -15.23 -2.58 3.75
C VAL A 143 -16.24 -2.01 4.77
N HIS A 144 -15.86 -1.88 6.05
CA HIS A 144 -16.71 -1.27 7.08
C HIS A 144 -17.05 0.19 6.75
N ASN A 145 -16.08 0.99 6.34
CA ASN A 145 -16.31 2.37 5.90
C ASN A 145 -17.24 2.42 4.66
N GLY A 146 -17.13 1.42 3.77
CA GLY A 146 -18.04 1.25 2.64
C GLY A 146 -19.50 1.05 3.04
N LYS A 147 -19.78 0.35 4.15
CA LYS A 147 -21.13 0.22 4.72
C LYS A 147 -21.66 1.58 5.19
N GLU A 148 -20.83 2.36 5.90
CA GLU A 148 -21.24 3.69 6.39
C GLU A 148 -21.55 4.66 5.26
N CYS A 149 -20.83 4.63 4.15
CA CYS A 149 -21.10 5.50 2.99
C CYS A 149 -22.15 4.94 2.02
N GLY A 150 -22.52 3.66 2.13
CA GLY A 150 -23.53 2.98 1.33
C GLY A 150 -23.02 2.28 0.07
N GLU A 151 -21.70 2.19 -0.12
CA GLU A 151 -21.11 1.41 -1.22
C GLU A 151 -21.11 -0.11 -0.94
N VAL A 152 -21.23 -0.52 0.33
CA VAL A 152 -21.27 -1.92 0.77
C VAL A 152 -22.59 -2.18 1.48
N ASP A 153 -23.18 -3.34 1.21
CA ASP A 153 -24.42 -3.78 1.86
C ASP A 153 -24.19 -4.04 3.36
N GLU A 154 -25.20 -3.74 4.19
CA GLU A 154 -25.16 -3.90 5.65
C GLU A 154 -24.92 -5.36 6.08
N ASP A 155 -25.35 -6.33 5.26
CA ASP A 155 -25.20 -7.76 5.55
C ASP A 155 -23.81 -8.33 5.23
N VAL A 156 -22.93 -7.59 4.58
CA VAL A 156 -21.57 -8.02 4.28
C VAL A 156 -20.75 -8.10 5.57
N ASP A 157 -20.12 -9.25 5.83
CA ASP A 157 -19.11 -9.39 6.89
C ASP A 157 -17.76 -8.82 6.43
N PRO A 158 -17.27 -7.73 7.04
CA PRO A 158 -16.00 -7.12 6.65
C PRO A 158 -14.79 -8.05 6.80
N SER A 159 -14.81 -8.94 7.79
CA SER A 159 -13.70 -9.87 8.02
C SER A 159 -13.63 -10.96 6.96
N ALA A 160 -14.78 -11.52 6.58
CA ALA A 160 -14.88 -12.51 5.50
C ALA A 160 -14.49 -11.89 4.15
N ALA A 161 -14.97 -10.69 3.85
CA ALA A 161 -14.60 -9.94 2.66
C ALA A 161 -13.09 -9.65 2.61
N ALA A 162 -12.48 -9.26 3.74
CA ALA A 162 -11.05 -8.99 3.82
C ALA A 162 -10.20 -10.24 3.54
N VAL A 163 -10.57 -11.40 4.09
CA VAL A 163 -9.88 -12.68 3.80
C VAL A 163 -9.96 -13.02 2.32
N ARG A 164 -11.13 -12.89 1.71
CA ARG A 164 -11.34 -13.15 0.27
C ARG A 164 -10.50 -12.22 -0.59
N LEU A 165 -10.57 -10.92 -0.37
CA LEU A 165 -9.84 -9.92 -1.17
C LEU A 165 -8.32 -10.06 -1.00
N ALA A 166 -7.82 -10.31 0.22
CA ALA A 166 -6.42 -10.58 0.46
C ALA A 166 -5.94 -11.84 -0.28
N ALA A 167 -6.71 -12.93 -0.24
CA ALA A 167 -6.37 -14.18 -0.92
C ALA A 167 -6.29 -14.01 -2.45
N VAL A 168 -7.22 -13.26 -3.04
CA VAL A 168 -7.19 -12.97 -4.49
C VAL A 168 -5.97 -12.12 -4.84
N MET A 169 -5.72 -11.04 -4.10
CA MET A 169 -4.57 -10.15 -4.30
C MET A 169 -3.23 -10.91 -4.20
N GLU A 170 -3.04 -11.69 -3.13
CA GLU A 170 -1.82 -12.50 -2.92
C GLU A 170 -1.67 -13.58 -4.00
N GLY A 171 -2.77 -14.21 -4.40
CA GLY A 171 -2.81 -15.18 -5.50
C GLY A 171 -2.38 -14.56 -6.82
N LEU A 172 -2.94 -13.41 -7.19
CA LEU A 172 -2.56 -12.67 -8.39
C LEU A 172 -1.09 -12.24 -8.36
N ALA A 173 -0.63 -11.70 -7.22
CA ALA A 173 0.77 -11.32 -7.06
C ALA A 173 1.72 -12.51 -7.30
N LEU A 174 1.37 -13.69 -6.80
CA LEU A 174 2.14 -14.91 -7.01
C LEU A 174 2.12 -15.36 -8.46
N GLN A 175 0.98 -15.29 -9.15
CA GLN A 175 0.88 -15.65 -10.57
C GLN A 175 1.73 -14.72 -11.45
N VAL A 176 1.61 -13.40 -11.26
CA VAL A 176 2.45 -12.42 -11.97
C VAL A 176 3.94 -12.66 -11.73
N TYR A 177 4.32 -12.94 -10.49
CA TYR A 177 5.74 -13.17 -10.14
C TYR A 177 6.32 -14.44 -10.75
N ARG A 178 5.52 -15.50 -10.92
CA ARG A 178 5.96 -16.79 -11.47
C ARG A 178 6.29 -16.73 -12.96
N GLU A 179 5.68 -15.80 -13.67
CA GLU A 179 6.01 -15.61 -15.07
C GLU A 179 7.42 -15.02 -15.22
N PRO A 180 8.19 -15.48 -16.22
CA PRO A 180 9.47 -14.85 -16.56
C PRO A 180 9.30 -13.37 -16.82
N GLU A 181 10.37 -12.61 -16.55
CA GLU A 181 10.41 -11.18 -16.84
C GLU A 181 10.12 -10.93 -18.33
N GLY A 182 9.21 -10.00 -18.64
CA GLY A 182 8.72 -9.73 -19.99
C GLY A 182 7.59 -10.64 -20.48
N ALA A 183 7.39 -11.83 -19.89
CA ALA A 183 6.28 -12.71 -20.28
C ALA A 183 4.99 -12.40 -19.49
N ALA A 184 5.10 -11.86 -18.29
CA ALA A 184 3.97 -11.52 -17.42
C ALA A 184 3.01 -10.53 -18.09
N GLU A 185 3.53 -9.57 -18.85
CA GLU A 185 2.78 -8.51 -19.54
C GLU A 185 1.76 -9.08 -20.56
N ALA A 186 2.04 -10.23 -21.13
CA ALA A 186 1.13 -10.89 -22.06
C ALA A 186 0.26 -11.96 -21.39
N ALA A 187 0.82 -12.68 -20.41
CA ALA A 187 0.21 -13.89 -19.86
C ALA A 187 -0.76 -13.64 -18.69
N VAL A 188 -0.45 -12.72 -17.79
CA VAL A 188 -1.19 -12.53 -16.52
C VAL A 188 -1.60 -11.09 -16.27
N VAL A 189 -0.73 -10.12 -16.55
CA VAL A 189 -0.97 -8.69 -16.24
C VAL A 189 -2.29 -8.16 -16.80
N PRO A 190 -2.73 -8.50 -18.04
CA PRO A 190 -4.00 -8.03 -18.59
C PRO A 190 -5.24 -8.46 -17.78
N PHE A 191 -5.12 -9.53 -16.99
CA PHE A 191 -6.22 -10.06 -16.18
C PHE A 191 -6.24 -9.52 -14.75
N VAL A 192 -5.17 -8.85 -14.30
CA VAL A 192 -5.05 -8.38 -12.90
C VAL A 192 -6.15 -7.39 -12.56
N ALA A 193 -6.26 -6.28 -13.30
CA ALA A 193 -7.26 -5.26 -13.03
C ALA A 193 -8.71 -5.78 -13.18
N PRO A 194 -9.07 -6.48 -14.28
CA PRO A 194 -10.41 -7.04 -14.42
C PRO A 194 -10.81 -8.03 -13.32
N LEU A 195 -9.87 -8.86 -12.83
CA LEU A 195 -10.15 -9.80 -11.75
C LEU A 195 -10.31 -9.08 -10.40
N LEU A 196 -9.47 -8.08 -10.09
CA LEU A 196 -9.64 -7.27 -8.89
C LEU A 196 -10.96 -6.51 -8.90
N GLU A 197 -11.32 -5.89 -10.03
CA GLU A 197 -12.59 -5.18 -10.19
C GLU A 197 -13.80 -6.12 -10.04
N ALA A 198 -13.74 -7.32 -10.62
CA ALA A 198 -14.81 -8.31 -10.47
C ALA A 198 -14.98 -8.77 -9.02
N GLU A 199 -13.89 -9.01 -8.29
CA GLU A 199 -13.94 -9.41 -6.88
C GLU A 199 -14.43 -8.26 -5.97
N LEU A 200 -14.03 -7.04 -6.27
CA LEU A 200 -14.51 -5.85 -5.55
C LEU A 200 -15.99 -5.58 -5.81
N ALA A 201 -16.48 -5.80 -7.05
CA ALA A 201 -17.90 -5.63 -7.39
C ALA A 201 -18.84 -6.59 -6.63
N VAL A 202 -18.33 -7.70 -6.10
CA VAL A 202 -19.12 -8.60 -5.22
C VAL A 202 -19.31 -7.99 -3.83
N VAL A 203 -18.38 -7.13 -3.38
CA VAL A 203 -18.40 -6.52 -2.05
C VAL A 203 -18.98 -5.10 -2.09
N PHE A 204 -18.61 -4.32 -3.10
CA PHE A 204 -18.99 -2.92 -3.27
C PHE A 204 -20.10 -2.82 -4.33
N THR A 205 -21.34 -3.01 -3.93
CA THR A 205 -22.50 -3.10 -4.82
C THR A 205 -23.32 -1.81 -4.93
N GLY A 206 -23.06 -0.84 -4.03
CA GLY A 206 -23.80 0.41 -3.93
C GLY A 206 -23.01 1.64 -4.37
N GLU A 207 -23.61 2.80 -4.16
CA GLU A 207 -23.00 4.11 -4.45
C GLU A 207 -22.77 4.93 -3.18
N CYS A 208 -21.71 5.74 -3.16
CA CYS A 208 -21.36 6.59 -2.03
C CYS A 208 -22.39 7.70 -1.81
N ARG A 209 -23.19 7.60 -0.75
CA ARG A 209 -24.22 8.59 -0.38
C ARG A 209 -23.64 9.95 -0.01
N GLN A 210 -22.41 10.02 0.47
CA GLN A 210 -21.76 11.29 0.83
C GLN A 210 -21.47 12.12 -0.44
N TYR A 211 -20.91 11.49 -1.47
CA TYR A 211 -20.61 12.18 -2.73
C TYR A 211 -21.86 12.51 -3.55
N ALA A 212 -22.87 11.65 -3.48
CA ALA A 212 -24.16 11.91 -4.13
C ALA A 212 -24.86 13.15 -3.55
N ARG A 213 -24.84 13.36 -2.23
CA ARG A 213 -25.43 14.54 -1.54
C ARG A 213 -24.70 15.83 -1.88
N GLU A 214 -23.37 15.84 -1.93
CA GLU A 214 -22.59 17.03 -2.28
C GLU A 214 -22.77 17.45 -3.74
N SER A 215 -23.04 16.50 -4.65
CA SER A 215 -23.34 16.78 -6.06
C SER A 215 -24.75 17.36 -6.26
N ALA A 216 -25.67 17.08 -5.34
CA ALA A 216 -27.04 17.56 -5.38
C ALA A 216 -27.25 18.94 -4.75
N ASP A 217 -26.34 19.41 -3.90
CA ASP A 217 -26.40 20.74 -3.27
C ASP A 217 -25.32 21.65 -3.91
N PRO A 218 -25.66 22.47 -4.93
CA PRO A 218 -24.69 23.36 -5.55
C PRO A 218 -24.17 24.36 -4.52
N PRO A 219 -22.90 24.76 -4.58
CA PRO A 219 -22.30 25.65 -3.61
C PRO A 219 -23.16 26.93 -3.51
N ARG A 220 -23.72 27.20 -2.31
CA ARG A 220 -24.39 28.44 -2.02
C ARG A 220 -23.47 29.59 -2.41
N ALA A 221 -23.89 30.36 -3.44
CA ALA A 221 -23.16 31.55 -3.82
C ALA A 221 -22.92 32.44 -2.58
N PRO A 222 -21.70 33.01 -2.43
CA PRO A 222 -21.39 33.87 -1.31
C PRO A 222 -22.42 35.01 -1.28
N ARG A 223 -23.12 35.15 -0.15
CA ARG A 223 -24.00 36.32 0.09
C ARG A 223 -23.11 37.55 0.02
N VAL A 224 -23.30 38.36 -1.01
CA VAL A 224 -22.72 39.69 -1.07
C VAL A 224 -23.40 40.54 0.01
N PRO A 225 -22.67 41.08 0.99
CA PRO A 225 -23.27 41.96 1.99
C PRO A 225 -23.60 43.31 1.35
N GLY A 226 -24.88 43.65 1.38
CA GLY A 226 -25.35 45.01 1.44
C GLY A 226 -25.08 45.95 0.27
N ALA A 227 -25.98 45.99 -0.71
CA ALA A 227 -26.25 47.27 -1.38
C ALA A 227 -27.39 47.97 -0.60
N SER A 228 -27.03 48.90 0.24
CA SER A 228 -27.97 49.91 0.80
C SER A 228 -28.47 50.78 -0.36
N THR A 229 -29.70 50.60 -0.78
CA THR A 229 -30.42 51.61 -1.55
C THR A 229 -31.14 52.51 -0.56
N ASP A 230 -30.45 53.55 -0.14
CA ASP A 230 -31.07 54.72 0.42
C ASP A 230 -31.49 55.64 -0.75
N ALA A 231 -32.75 55.72 -0.98
CA ALA A 231 -33.36 56.73 -1.87
C ALA A 231 -34.68 57.17 -1.27
N SER A 232 -34.61 58.23 -0.48
CA SER A 232 -35.72 59.04 -0.09
C SER A 232 -36.46 59.62 -1.30
N PRO A 233 -37.78 59.62 -1.33
CA PRO A 233 -38.54 60.41 -2.32
C PRO A 233 -38.70 61.86 -1.80
N GLY A 234 -38.05 62.78 -2.49
CA GLY A 234 -38.34 64.22 -2.39
C GLY A 234 -39.68 64.53 -3.02
N ASN A 235 -40.50 65.25 -2.23
CA ASN A 235 -41.74 65.90 -2.54
C ASN A 235 -41.52 67.09 -3.52
N ALA A 236 -42.35 67.26 -4.54
CA ALA A 236 -42.81 68.55 -5.00
C ALA A 236 -43.90 68.46 -6.11
N CYS A 237 -45.01 69.13 -5.84
CA CYS A 237 -46.09 69.71 -6.69
C CYS A 237 -46.77 68.80 -7.75
#